data_83c73f81cc20d54280901dc6a514200f
#
_entry.id   83c73f81cc20d54280901dc6a514200f
#
_cell.length_a   1.000
_cell.length_b   1.000
_cell.length_c   1.000
_cell.angle_alpha   90.00
_cell.angle_beta   90.00
_cell.angle_gamma   90.00
#
_symmetry.space_group_name_H-M   'P 1'
#
loop_
_entity.id
_entity.type
_entity.pdbx_description
1 polymer ?
#
loop_
_entity_poly.entity_id
_entity_poly.type
_entity_poly.pdbx_seq_one_letter_code
_entity_poly.pdbx_strand_id
1 'polypeptide(L)'
;MIVELISTGSELLLGDTVNTNVSWLAQELNKLGYTIAYQSVVGDNPGRMSEVFKKAAQRADLVISTGGLGPTQGDITRQVLASSLNRGIVYNDDAMAEVRRFFKRVGREMPDASRREAMLPDGSTVLANPVGVAPGVVTVDGDVTYILLPGPPGEMKGMFTQSVVPYLHKRFGSQGVVTSYRYGVYDIREIDLEERVMDLIKQQSNPTIALLIKKGYIELRITAKASSLDEAHRLLNPWDEIIRRRLGSLIGRKLDISMEETLGNTLKESSATIATAESCTSGLVGKLLTNVSGSSDYYMGGIISYSNDVKHRVLGVPQDLLDTYGAVSEQVAKAMAEGAKRVCNTTYAVSTTGIAGPGGGTPDKPVGLVWFGVTGPYGTVAHKANLIGNREDIRQSAAELALYYMNLYIQEKGDK
;
A
#
# COMPACT_ATOMS: atom_id res chain seq x y z
N MET A 1 -1.69 -23.53 -11.73
CA MET A 1 -1.46 -23.98 -10.34
C MET A 1 -2.31 -23.14 -9.41
N ILE A 2 -3.14 -23.78 -8.61
CA ILE A 2 -4.06 -23.14 -7.65
C ILE A 2 -3.37 -23.07 -6.30
N VAL A 3 -3.38 -21.89 -5.68
CA VAL A 3 -2.79 -21.64 -4.35
C VAL A 3 -3.87 -21.31 -3.34
N GLU A 4 -3.77 -21.90 -2.14
CA GLU A 4 -4.51 -21.45 -0.96
C GLU A 4 -3.55 -20.90 0.08
N LEU A 5 -3.89 -19.71 0.62
CA LEU A 5 -3.18 -19.10 1.74
C LEU A 5 -3.98 -19.34 3.03
N ILE A 6 -3.30 -19.81 4.07
CA ILE A 6 -3.91 -20.05 5.39
C ILE A 6 -3.21 -19.18 6.43
N SER A 7 -3.98 -18.41 7.19
CA SER A 7 -3.46 -17.69 8.35
C SER A 7 -3.92 -18.37 9.63
N THR A 8 -2.98 -18.65 10.51
CA THR A 8 -3.26 -19.23 11.82
C THR A 8 -2.98 -18.22 12.92
N GLY A 9 -3.91 -18.10 13.85
CA GLY A 9 -3.82 -17.18 14.99
C GLY A 9 -5.20 -16.71 15.44
N SER A 10 -5.48 -16.86 16.71
CA SER A 10 -6.77 -16.46 17.30
C SER A 10 -6.96 -14.94 17.31
N GLU A 11 -5.88 -14.16 17.39
CA GLU A 11 -5.87 -12.69 17.34
C GLU A 11 -6.38 -12.13 16.00
N LEU A 12 -6.21 -12.90 14.91
CA LEU A 12 -6.74 -12.52 13.61
C LEU A 12 -8.26 -12.63 13.55
N LEU A 13 -8.83 -13.66 14.20
CA LEU A 13 -10.28 -13.87 14.26
C LEU A 13 -10.97 -12.88 15.21
N LEU A 14 -10.28 -12.45 16.27
CA LEU A 14 -10.77 -11.45 17.22
C LEU A 14 -10.71 -10.02 16.65
N GLY A 15 -9.96 -9.83 15.56
CA GLY A 15 -9.78 -8.50 14.96
C GLY A 15 -8.72 -7.64 15.64
N ASP A 16 -7.96 -8.20 16.59
CA ASP A 16 -6.90 -7.49 17.31
C ASP A 16 -5.71 -7.15 16.40
N THR A 17 -5.55 -7.94 15.33
CA THR A 17 -4.46 -7.78 14.36
C THR A 17 -4.98 -7.83 12.93
N VAL A 18 -4.57 -6.86 12.11
CA VAL A 18 -4.87 -6.87 10.67
C VAL A 18 -3.96 -7.88 9.96
N ASN A 19 -4.57 -8.77 9.19
CA ASN A 19 -3.85 -9.82 8.44
C ASN A 19 -3.06 -9.25 7.24
N THR A 20 -1.92 -8.65 7.51
CA THR A 20 -1.04 -8.07 6.48
C THR A 20 -0.20 -9.13 5.76
N ASN A 21 0.06 -10.30 6.39
CA ASN A 21 0.86 -11.37 5.82
C ASN A 21 0.24 -11.93 4.54
N VAL A 22 -1.04 -12.29 4.60
CA VAL A 22 -1.74 -12.86 3.43
C VAL A 22 -1.84 -11.87 2.29
N SER A 23 -2.08 -10.59 2.58
CA SER A 23 -2.10 -9.53 1.56
C SER A 23 -0.75 -9.45 0.83
N TRP A 24 0.35 -9.46 1.58
CA TRP A 24 1.69 -9.40 1.02
C TRP A 24 2.06 -10.68 0.24
N LEU A 25 1.80 -11.87 0.82
CA LEU A 25 2.04 -13.16 0.15
C LEU A 25 1.27 -13.26 -1.17
N ALA A 26 0.01 -12.83 -1.19
CA ALA A 26 -0.81 -12.83 -2.40
C ALA A 26 -0.20 -11.93 -3.49
N GLN A 27 0.30 -10.75 -3.13
CA GLN A 27 0.96 -9.86 -4.09
C GLN A 27 2.23 -10.48 -4.67
N GLU A 28 3.10 -11.05 -3.83
CA GLU A 28 4.36 -11.64 -4.29
C GLU A 28 4.13 -12.91 -5.13
N LEU A 29 3.22 -13.79 -4.72
CA LEU A 29 2.88 -14.97 -5.49
C LEU A 29 2.25 -14.64 -6.85
N ASN A 30 1.37 -13.63 -6.89
CA ASN A 30 0.80 -13.15 -8.14
C ASN A 30 1.88 -12.64 -9.11
N LYS A 31 2.88 -11.88 -8.63
CA LYS A 31 4.03 -11.45 -9.44
C LYS A 31 4.78 -12.63 -10.07
N LEU A 32 4.85 -13.75 -9.34
CA LEU A 32 5.47 -15.00 -9.78
C LEU A 32 4.53 -15.87 -10.67
N GLY A 33 3.37 -15.36 -11.05
CA GLY A 33 2.42 -16.04 -11.95
C GLY A 33 1.50 -17.05 -11.28
N TYR A 34 1.54 -17.20 -9.94
CA TYR A 34 0.66 -18.11 -9.21
C TYR A 34 -0.75 -17.52 -9.06
N THR A 35 -1.77 -18.38 -9.15
CA THR A 35 -3.17 -17.95 -8.96
C THR A 35 -3.63 -18.28 -7.54
N ILE A 36 -3.81 -17.25 -6.70
CA ILE A 36 -4.38 -17.39 -5.36
C ILE A 36 -5.90 -17.48 -5.51
N ALA A 37 -6.45 -18.70 -5.34
CA ALA A 37 -7.88 -18.95 -5.47
C ALA A 37 -8.60 -18.86 -4.11
N TYR A 38 -7.91 -19.16 -3.01
CA TYR A 38 -8.51 -19.23 -1.69
C TYR A 38 -7.63 -18.60 -0.62
N GLN A 39 -8.29 -17.97 0.34
CA GLN A 39 -7.68 -17.48 1.58
C GLN A 39 -8.53 -17.93 2.77
N SER A 40 -7.91 -18.57 3.75
CA SER A 40 -8.56 -19.07 4.96
C SER A 40 -7.90 -18.49 6.20
N VAL A 41 -8.69 -18.17 7.22
CA VAL A 41 -8.20 -17.77 8.54
C VAL A 41 -8.74 -18.74 9.56
N VAL A 42 -7.90 -19.24 10.45
CA VAL A 42 -8.28 -20.19 11.51
C VAL A 42 -7.54 -19.87 12.81
N GLY A 43 -8.25 -19.94 13.92
CA GLY A 43 -7.66 -19.81 15.26
C GLY A 43 -6.89 -21.06 15.69
N ASP A 44 -6.23 -20.98 16.85
CA ASP A 44 -5.37 -22.02 17.42
C ASP A 44 -6.18 -23.17 18.03
N ASN A 45 -7.01 -23.79 17.19
CA ASN A 45 -7.84 -24.94 17.53
C ASN A 45 -7.49 -26.12 16.61
N PRO A 46 -7.01 -27.27 17.16
CA PRO A 46 -6.52 -28.38 16.35
C PRO A 46 -7.57 -28.94 15.38
N GLY A 47 -8.83 -29.08 15.83
CA GLY A 47 -9.90 -29.63 15.01
C GLY A 47 -10.23 -28.77 13.80
N ARG A 48 -10.49 -27.47 14.04
CA ARG A 48 -10.80 -26.51 12.98
C ARG A 48 -9.62 -26.35 12.00
N MET A 49 -8.40 -26.28 12.52
CA MET A 49 -7.21 -26.15 11.69
C MET A 49 -7.00 -27.39 10.81
N SER A 50 -7.24 -28.60 11.33
CA SER A 50 -7.20 -29.84 10.55
C SER A 50 -8.26 -29.85 9.44
N GLU A 51 -9.48 -29.39 9.70
CA GLU A 51 -10.51 -29.25 8.69
C GLU A 51 -10.09 -28.31 7.55
N VAL A 52 -9.47 -27.17 7.91
CA VAL A 52 -8.97 -26.21 6.92
C VAL A 52 -7.88 -26.83 6.04
N PHE A 53 -6.89 -27.53 6.62
CA PHE A 53 -5.85 -28.21 5.84
C PHE A 53 -6.42 -29.30 4.94
N LYS A 54 -7.33 -30.13 5.44
CA LYS A 54 -7.99 -31.17 4.64
C LYS A 54 -8.80 -30.61 3.48
N LYS A 55 -9.51 -29.49 3.69
CA LYS A 55 -10.26 -28.81 2.66
C LYS A 55 -9.34 -28.16 1.62
N ALA A 56 -8.24 -27.55 2.05
CA ALA A 56 -7.24 -26.98 1.16
C ALA A 56 -6.60 -28.05 0.25
N ALA A 57 -6.32 -29.24 0.78
CA ALA A 57 -5.78 -30.39 0.04
C ALA A 57 -6.68 -30.84 -1.14
N GLN A 58 -7.98 -30.60 -1.05
CA GLN A 58 -8.95 -31.02 -2.09
C GLN A 58 -9.06 -30.03 -3.26
N ARG A 59 -8.50 -28.81 -3.11
CA ARG A 59 -8.79 -27.72 -4.04
C ARG A 59 -7.59 -26.85 -4.44
N ALA A 60 -6.42 -27.13 -3.85
CA ALA A 60 -5.22 -26.37 -4.14
C ALA A 60 -4.02 -27.30 -4.37
N ASP A 61 -3.15 -26.93 -5.28
CA ASP A 61 -1.89 -27.63 -5.59
C ASP A 61 -0.78 -27.20 -4.62
N LEU A 62 -0.88 -25.96 -4.11
CA LEU A 62 0.06 -25.35 -3.18
C LEU A 62 -0.69 -24.68 -2.03
N VAL A 63 -0.39 -25.08 -0.80
CA VAL A 63 -0.95 -24.51 0.43
C VAL A 63 0.17 -23.81 1.19
N ILE A 64 0.06 -22.51 1.40
CA ILE A 64 1.03 -21.76 2.20
C ILE A 64 0.34 -21.27 3.46
N SER A 65 0.84 -21.69 4.62
CA SER A 65 0.34 -21.27 5.92
C SER A 65 1.32 -20.29 6.59
N THR A 66 0.81 -19.30 7.31
CA THR A 66 1.60 -18.37 8.14
C THR A 66 1.04 -18.29 9.54
N GLY A 67 1.92 -18.49 10.55
CA GLY A 67 1.60 -18.48 11.97
C GLY A 67 1.76 -19.84 12.65
N GLY A 68 1.78 -19.86 13.99
CA GLY A 68 1.81 -21.05 14.82
C GLY A 68 3.05 -21.95 14.70
N LEU A 69 4.23 -21.36 14.41
CA LEU A 69 5.51 -22.06 14.32
C LEU A 69 6.47 -21.79 15.48
N GLY A 70 6.08 -21.00 16.46
CA GLY A 70 6.90 -20.72 17.63
C GLY A 70 7.05 -21.90 18.59
N PRO A 71 7.71 -21.67 19.76
CA PRO A 71 7.96 -22.68 20.77
C PRO A 71 6.83 -22.84 21.80
N THR A 72 5.78 -22.02 21.73
CA THR A 72 4.71 -22.00 22.75
C THR A 72 3.72 -23.16 22.56
N GLN A 73 2.86 -23.36 23.55
CA GLN A 73 1.83 -24.41 23.43
C GLN A 73 0.72 -24.09 22.42
N GLY A 74 0.53 -22.81 22.11
CA GLY A 74 -0.40 -22.35 21.08
C GLY A 74 0.13 -22.55 19.65
N ASP A 75 1.43 -22.75 19.49
CA ASP A 75 2.08 -22.97 18.19
C ASP A 75 1.92 -24.43 17.74
N ILE A 76 0.75 -24.75 17.18
CA ILE A 76 0.32 -26.11 16.85
C ILE A 76 0.30 -26.44 15.36
N THR A 77 0.66 -25.50 14.49
CA THR A 77 0.48 -25.64 13.04
C THR A 77 1.21 -26.86 12.47
N ARG A 78 2.44 -27.14 12.91
CA ARG A 78 3.21 -28.31 12.48
C ARG A 78 2.55 -29.63 12.89
N GLN A 79 2.10 -29.70 14.13
CA GLN A 79 1.45 -30.91 14.69
C GLN A 79 0.12 -31.17 13.99
N VAL A 80 -0.65 -30.13 13.74
CA VAL A 80 -1.94 -30.27 13.08
C VAL A 80 -1.77 -30.65 11.61
N LEU A 81 -0.80 -30.05 10.90
CA LEU A 81 -0.50 -30.49 9.52
C LEU A 81 -0.08 -31.96 9.50
N ALA A 82 0.85 -32.39 10.37
CA ALA A 82 1.31 -33.75 10.44
C ALA A 82 0.13 -34.74 10.64
N SER A 83 -0.72 -34.47 11.65
CA SER A 83 -1.88 -35.32 11.91
C SER A 83 -2.91 -35.30 10.77
N SER A 84 -3.09 -34.19 10.09
CA SER A 84 -4.00 -34.07 8.95
C SER A 84 -3.54 -34.91 7.74
N LEU A 85 -2.22 -35.13 7.63
CA LEU A 85 -1.59 -35.94 6.59
C LEU A 85 -1.28 -37.38 7.05
N ASN A 86 -1.76 -37.80 8.24
CA ASN A 86 -1.46 -39.09 8.88
C ASN A 86 0.05 -39.32 9.03
N ARG A 87 0.83 -38.28 9.33
CA ARG A 87 2.27 -38.36 9.56
C ARG A 87 2.61 -38.16 11.03
N GLY A 88 3.73 -38.75 11.45
CA GLY A 88 4.32 -38.48 12.76
C GLY A 88 5.01 -37.11 12.82
N ILE A 89 5.26 -36.65 14.04
CA ILE A 89 6.19 -35.53 14.28
C ILE A 89 7.53 -36.15 14.68
N VAL A 90 8.59 -35.75 13.97
CA VAL A 90 9.95 -36.26 14.20
C VAL A 90 10.90 -35.12 14.49
N TYR A 91 11.95 -35.40 15.25
CA TYR A 91 13.05 -34.46 15.46
C TYR A 91 13.88 -34.40 14.17
N ASN A 92 14.23 -33.16 13.78
CA ASN A 92 14.97 -32.88 12.55
C ASN A 92 16.25 -32.11 12.88
N ASP A 93 17.41 -32.69 12.55
CA ASP A 93 18.74 -32.11 12.84
C ASP A 93 19.01 -30.84 12.06
N ASP A 94 18.56 -30.74 10.81
CA ASP A 94 18.72 -29.53 10.00
C ASP A 94 17.91 -28.36 10.57
N ALA A 95 16.68 -28.63 11.01
CA ALA A 95 15.87 -27.63 11.71
C ALA A 95 16.52 -27.17 13.02
N MET A 96 17.08 -28.11 13.79
CA MET A 96 17.82 -27.76 15.01
C MET A 96 19.08 -26.96 14.71
N ALA A 97 19.77 -27.25 13.61
CA ALA A 97 20.94 -26.47 13.18
C ALA A 97 20.54 -25.01 12.88
N GLU A 98 19.39 -24.78 12.21
CA GLU A 98 18.86 -23.42 11.98
C GLU A 98 18.54 -22.70 13.31
N VAL A 99 17.86 -23.36 14.26
CA VAL A 99 17.56 -22.81 15.58
C VAL A 99 18.86 -22.41 16.30
N ARG A 100 19.85 -23.31 16.35
CA ARG A 100 21.15 -23.01 16.97
C ARG A 100 21.89 -21.86 16.28
N ARG A 101 21.81 -21.79 14.95
CA ARG A 101 22.41 -20.70 14.17
C ARG A 101 21.84 -19.35 14.56
N PHE A 102 20.51 -19.27 14.76
CA PHE A 102 19.86 -18.04 15.23
C PHE A 102 20.40 -17.62 16.59
N PHE A 103 20.39 -18.51 17.61
CA PHE A 103 20.86 -18.17 18.97
C PHE A 103 22.34 -17.78 18.99
N LYS A 104 23.19 -18.45 18.20
CA LYS A 104 24.60 -18.07 18.04
C LYS A 104 24.73 -16.68 17.43
N ARG A 105 23.93 -16.33 16.41
CA ARG A 105 23.95 -15.01 15.76
C ARG A 105 23.57 -13.88 16.71
N VAL A 106 22.57 -14.10 17.57
CA VAL A 106 22.11 -13.07 18.53
C VAL A 106 22.88 -13.08 19.85
N GLY A 107 23.84 -13.99 20.02
CA GLY A 107 24.67 -14.06 21.23
C GLY A 107 23.88 -14.46 22.49
N ARG A 108 22.84 -15.28 22.36
CA ARG A 108 21.99 -15.75 23.47
C ARG A 108 22.04 -17.24 23.61
N GLU A 109 21.85 -17.72 24.85
CA GLU A 109 21.65 -19.13 25.12
C GLU A 109 20.30 -19.61 24.58
N MET A 110 20.29 -20.82 24.01
CA MET A 110 19.08 -21.40 23.45
C MET A 110 18.20 -21.99 24.59
N PRO A 111 16.96 -21.51 24.77
CA PRO A 111 16.03 -22.10 25.72
C PRO A 111 15.64 -23.53 25.31
N ASP A 112 15.41 -24.41 26.30
CA ASP A 112 14.97 -25.78 26.02
C ASP A 112 13.64 -25.85 25.25
N ALA A 113 12.74 -24.87 25.44
CA ALA A 113 11.49 -24.77 24.70
C ALA A 113 11.69 -24.67 23.18
N SER A 114 12.81 -24.06 22.74
CA SER A 114 13.12 -23.90 21.30
C SER A 114 13.43 -25.24 20.60
N ARG A 115 13.61 -26.34 21.34
CA ARG A 115 13.70 -27.69 20.75
C ARG A 115 12.43 -28.08 20.00
N ARG A 116 11.28 -27.51 20.38
CA ARG A 116 10.00 -27.76 19.70
C ARG A 116 10.02 -27.24 18.23
N GLU A 117 10.82 -26.23 17.95
CA GLU A 117 10.94 -25.67 16.60
C GLU A 117 11.66 -26.61 15.63
N ALA A 118 12.38 -27.61 16.14
CA ALA A 118 12.98 -28.69 15.36
C ALA A 118 12.11 -29.95 15.22
N MET A 119 10.89 -29.94 15.78
CA MET A 119 9.93 -31.01 15.64
C MET A 119 9.05 -30.79 14.42
N LEU A 120 9.24 -31.57 13.36
CA LEU A 120 8.61 -31.39 12.05
C LEU A 120 7.76 -32.60 11.64
N PRO A 121 6.78 -32.43 10.73
CA PRO A 121 6.10 -33.59 10.11
C PRO A 121 7.13 -34.48 9.40
N ASP A 122 6.99 -35.79 9.56
CA ASP A 122 7.90 -36.76 8.95
C ASP A 122 7.99 -36.59 7.42
N GLY A 123 9.21 -36.68 6.88
CA GLY A 123 9.49 -36.47 5.45
C GLY A 123 9.44 -35.02 4.99
N SER A 124 9.45 -34.04 5.91
CA SER A 124 9.47 -32.63 5.56
C SER A 124 10.88 -32.11 5.25
N THR A 125 10.94 -31.09 4.42
CA THR A 125 12.16 -30.33 4.12
C THR A 125 12.16 -29.01 4.91
N VAL A 126 13.32 -28.64 5.44
CA VAL A 126 13.53 -27.41 6.19
C VAL A 126 13.74 -26.23 5.25
N LEU A 127 13.07 -25.10 5.52
CA LEU A 127 13.37 -23.80 4.93
C LEU A 127 14.08 -22.93 5.95
N ALA A 128 15.24 -22.41 5.58
CA ALA A 128 16.02 -21.53 6.44
C ALA A 128 15.27 -20.23 6.75
N ASN A 129 15.33 -19.81 8.03
CA ASN A 129 14.82 -18.50 8.47
C ASN A 129 15.99 -17.52 8.64
N PRO A 130 16.20 -16.61 7.70
CA PRO A 130 17.33 -15.68 7.77
C PRO A 130 17.16 -14.59 8.84
N VAL A 131 15.94 -14.39 9.34
CA VAL A 131 15.59 -13.28 10.26
C VAL A 131 15.31 -13.80 11.67
N GLY A 132 14.46 -14.79 11.81
CA GLY A 132 13.96 -15.30 13.09
C GLY A 132 14.53 -16.65 13.51
N VAL A 133 13.90 -17.26 14.49
CA VAL A 133 14.33 -18.52 15.10
C VAL A 133 13.63 -19.74 14.48
N ALA A 134 12.33 -19.66 14.23
CA ALA A 134 11.53 -20.79 13.76
C ALA A 134 11.82 -21.10 12.28
N PRO A 135 12.36 -22.28 11.94
CA PRO A 135 12.52 -22.69 10.56
C PRO A 135 11.16 -22.89 9.89
N GLY A 136 11.09 -22.59 8.60
CA GLY A 136 9.95 -22.96 7.78
C GLY A 136 9.97 -24.44 7.40
N VAL A 137 8.83 -24.93 6.97
CA VAL A 137 8.65 -26.35 6.68
C VAL A 137 8.00 -26.51 5.31
N VAL A 138 8.53 -27.41 4.50
CA VAL A 138 7.86 -27.91 3.30
C VAL A 138 7.52 -29.37 3.49
N THR A 139 6.25 -29.71 3.31
CA THR A 139 5.76 -31.08 3.31
C THR A 139 5.05 -31.34 1.98
N VAL A 140 5.43 -32.39 1.27
CA VAL A 140 4.76 -32.83 0.06
C VAL A 140 3.92 -34.06 0.37
N ASP A 141 2.64 -34.02 -0.03
CA ASP A 141 1.71 -35.14 0.14
C ASP A 141 0.90 -35.34 -1.14
N GLY A 142 1.19 -36.43 -1.85
CA GLY A 142 0.68 -36.63 -3.20
C GLY A 142 1.10 -35.48 -4.12
N ASP A 143 0.12 -34.85 -4.74
CA ASP A 143 0.32 -33.71 -5.65
C ASP A 143 0.32 -32.36 -4.93
N VAL A 144 -0.02 -32.32 -3.64
CA VAL A 144 -0.12 -31.09 -2.86
C VAL A 144 1.18 -30.77 -2.13
N THR A 145 1.63 -29.55 -2.26
CA THR A 145 2.78 -29.01 -1.52
C THR A 145 2.30 -28.05 -0.42
N TYR A 146 2.70 -28.32 0.81
CA TYR A 146 2.43 -27.48 1.98
C TYR A 146 3.69 -26.74 2.38
N ILE A 147 3.57 -25.42 2.58
CA ILE A 147 4.66 -24.58 3.08
C ILE A 147 4.17 -23.87 4.35
N LEU A 148 4.87 -24.09 5.46
CA LEU A 148 4.57 -23.42 6.72
C LEU A 148 5.60 -22.31 6.97
N LEU A 149 5.10 -21.10 7.24
CA LEU A 149 5.89 -19.90 7.49
C LEU A 149 5.57 -19.31 8.88
N PRO A 150 6.51 -18.59 9.51
CA PRO A 150 6.28 -17.94 10.80
C PRO A 150 5.24 -16.82 10.71
N GLY A 151 4.68 -16.45 11.86
CA GLY A 151 3.70 -15.36 12.00
C GLY A 151 4.26 -13.95 11.90
N PRO A 152 5.41 -13.61 12.55
CA PRO A 152 5.96 -12.27 12.51
C PRO A 152 6.24 -11.81 11.06
N PRO A 153 5.70 -10.64 10.61
CA PRO A 153 5.78 -10.22 9.20
C PRO A 153 7.21 -10.11 8.65
N GLY A 154 8.16 -9.65 9.47
CA GLY A 154 9.57 -9.53 9.06
C GLY A 154 10.22 -10.88 8.77
N GLU A 155 9.94 -11.90 9.60
CA GLU A 155 10.44 -13.26 9.42
C GLU A 155 9.80 -13.91 8.19
N MET A 156 8.48 -13.84 8.09
CA MET A 156 7.71 -14.42 6.99
C MET A 156 8.18 -13.86 5.63
N LYS A 157 8.33 -12.54 5.51
CA LYS A 157 8.79 -11.90 4.27
C LYS A 157 10.23 -12.28 3.91
N GLY A 158 11.13 -12.23 4.89
CA GLY A 158 12.53 -12.63 4.69
C GLY A 158 12.67 -14.08 4.24
N MET A 159 11.93 -14.98 4.88
CA MET A 159 11.92 -16.40 4.54
C MET A 159 11.28 -16.66 3.17
N PHE A 160 10.15 -16.00 2.87
CA PHE A 160 9.51 -16.12 1.57
C PHE A 160 10.48 -15.76 0.44
N THR A 161 11.11 -14.60 0.53
CA THR A 161 12.01 -14.10 -0.51
C THR A 161 13.24 -14.98 -0.67
N GLN A 162 13.89 -15.38 0.44
CA GLN A 162 15.20 -16.03 0.40
C GLN A 162 15.13 -17.57 0.32
N SER A 163 14.03 -18.18 0.78
CA SER A 163 13.89 -19.63 0.87
C SER A 163 12.73 -20.20 0.07
N VAL A 164 11.54 -19.56 0.13
CA VAL A 164 10.35 -20.08 -0.58
C VAL A 164 10.43 -19.86 -2.08
N VAL A 165 10.78 -18.65 -2.52
CA VAL A 165 10.86 -18.33 -3.96
C VAL A 165 11.82 -19.26 -4.70
N PRO A 166 13.06 -19.48 -4.23
CA PRO A 166 13.97 -20.48 -4.86
C PRO A 166 13.40 -21.90 -4.85
N TYR A 167 12.73 -22.30 -3.76
CA TYR A 167 12.09 -23.61 -3.69
C TYR A 167 10.97 -23.74 -4.74
N LEU A 168 10.09 -22.74 -4.86
CA LEU A 168 9.00 -22.75 -5.82
C LEU A 168 9.53 -22.83 -7.26
N HIS A 169 10.56 -22.05 -7.60
CA HIS A 169 11.19 -22.12 -8.91
C HIS A 169 11.81 -23.50 -9.20
N LYS A 170 12.49 -24.09 -8.21
CA LYS A 170 13.07 -25.43 -8.35
C LYS A 170 12.01 -26.52 -8.51
N ARG A 171 10.91 -26.43 -7.76
CA ARG A 171 9.86 -27.45 -7.72
C ARG A 171 8.88 -27.38 -8.89
N PHE A 172 8.50 -26.17 -9.28
CA PHE A 172 7.38 -25.95 -10.21
C PHE A 172 7.80 -25.22 -11.50
N GLY A 173 9.06 -24.79 -11.60
CA GLY A 173 9.51 -23.94 -12.70
C GLY A 173 8.88 -22.55 -12.68
N SER A 174 9.03 -21.82 -13.79
CA SER A 174 8.37 -20.52 -13.96
C SER A 174 6.88 -20.71 -14.25
N GLN A 175 6.04 -20.03 -13.48
CA GLN A 175 4.59 -19.98 -13.73
C GLN A 175 4.19 -18.79 -14.63
N GLY A 176 5.18 -18.16 -15.26
CA GLY A 176 5.04 -16.91 -15.97
C GLY A 176 5.23 -15.71 -15.04
N VAL A 177 4.86 -14.55 -15.54
CA VAL A 177 4.90 -13.30 -14.79
C VAL A 177 3.55 -12.59 -14.89
N VAL A 178 3.16 -11.94 -13.80
CA VAL A 178 2.03 -11.00 -13.81
C VAL A 178 2.59 -9.63 -13.45
N THR A 179 2.39 -8.68 -14.32
CA THR A 179 2.82 -7.29 -14.07
C THR A 179 1.68 -6.33 -14.40
N SER A 180 1.73 -5.14 -13.82
CA SER A 180 0.68 -4.15 -13.98
C SER A 180 1.29 -2.77 -14.17
N TYR A 181 0.66 -1.96 -15.04
CA TYR A 181 0.80 -0.52 -14.98
C TYR A 181 -0.34 0.05 -14.16
N ARG A 182 -0.01 0.97 -13.25
CA ARG A 182 -0.93 1.53 -12.28
C ARG A 182 -0.83 3.05 -12.34
N TYR A 183 -1.99 3.72 -12.42
CA TYR A 183 -2.07 5.17 -12.53
C TYR A 183 -2.92 5.73 -11.40
N GLY A 184 -2.45 6.78 -10.74
CA GLY A 184 -3.29 7.62 -9.90
C GLY A 184 -4.02 8.62 -10.79
N VAL A 185 -5.33 8.49 -10.87
CA VAL A 185 -6.20 9.37 -11.65
C VAL A 185 -6.94 10.27 -10.68
N TYR A 186 -6.84 11.58 -10.90
CA TYR A 186 -7.30 12.62 -9.99
C TYR A 186 -8.37 13.48 -10.65
N ASP A 187 -9.12 14.22 -9.84
CA ASP A 187 -10.09 15.23 -10.25
C ASP A 187 -11.15 14.73 -11.26
N ILE A 188 -11.57 13.48 -11.08
CA ILE A 188 -12.60 12.82 -11.88
C ILE A 188 -13.46 11.89 -11.01
N ARG A 189 -14.76 11.78 -11.32
CA ARG A 189 -15.63 10.81 -10.67
C ARG A 189 -15.40 9.42 -11.27
N GLU A 190 -15.64 8.37 -10.47
CA GLU A 190 -15.46 6.97 -10.91
C GLU A 190 -16.25 6.67 -12.18
N ILE A 191 -17.52 7.08 -12.23
CA ILE A 191 -18.39 6.84 -13.39
C ILE A 191 -17.87 7.50 -14.67
N ASP A 192 -17.35 8.74 -14.56
CA ASP A 192 -16.80 9.47 -15.70
C ASP A 192 -15.48 8.84 -16.18
N LEU A 193 -14.70 8.28 -15.27
CA LEU A 193 -13.49 7.53 -15.61
C LEU A 193 -13.84 6.21 -16.28
N GLU A 194 -14.82 5.46 -15.72
CA GLU A 194 -15.28 4.21 -16.29
C GLU A 194 -15.78 4.40 -17.74
N GLU A 195 -16.59 5.43 -17.98
CA GLU A 195 -17.07 5.77 -19.34
C GLU A 195 -15.91 6.01 -20.32
N ARG A 196 -14.86 6.69 -19.90
CA ARG A 196 -13.68 6.96 -20.74
C ARG A 196 -12.88 5.72 -21.14
N VAL A 197 -12.99 4.64 -20.38
CA VAL A 197 -12.27 3.38 -20.61
C VAL A 197 -13.20 2.18 -20.84
N MET A 198 -14.50 2.40 -21.02
CA MET A 198 -15.53 1.38 -21.13
C MET A 198 -15.29 0.38 -22.27
N ASP A 199 -14.78 0.85 -23.40
CA ASP A 199 -14.43 -0.01 -24.54
C ASP A 199 -13.26 -0.96 -24.18
N LEU A 200 -12.27 -0.50 -23.41
CA LEU A 200 -11.19 -1.34 -22.92
C LEU A 200 -11.72 -2.36 -21.90
N ILE A 201 -12.63 -1.94 -21.00
CA ILE A 201 -13.28 -2.85 -20.04
C ILE A 201 -14.05 -3.95 -20.76
N LYS A 202 -14.79 -3.62 -21.82
CA LYS A 202 -15.58 -4.60 -22.59
C LYS A 202 -14.74 -5.56 -23.43
N GLN A 203 -13.56 -5.13 -23.88
CA GLN A 203 -12.66 -5.92 -24.72
C GLN A 203 -11.59 -6.67 -23.92
N GLN A 204 -11.56 -6.47 -22.58
CA GLN A 204 -10.51 -7.03 -21.75
C GLN A 204 -10.50 -8.57 -21.75
N SER A 205 -9.30 -9.11 -21.86
CA SER A 205 -8.99 -10.53 -21.63
C SER A 205 -7.59 -10.65 -21.02
N ASN A 206 -6.59 -10.23 -21.73
CA ASN A 206 -5.22 -10.05 -21.32
C ASN A 206 -4.56 -8.97 -22.22
N PRO A 207 -4.39 -7.74 -21.74
CA PRO A 207 -4.51 -7.28 -20.34
C PRO A 207 -5.95 -7.17 -19.81
N THR A 208 -6.06 -7.17 -18.46
CA THR A 208 -7.27 -6.77 -17.75
C THR A 208 -7.15 -5.35 -17.21
N ILE A 209 -8.27 -4.68 -16.96
CA ILE A 209 -8.35 -3.34 -16.40
C ILE A 209 -9.19 -3.34 -15.12
N ALA A 210 -8.77 -2.59 -14.10
CA ALA A 210 -9.51 -2.42 -12.86
C ALA A 210 -9.46 -0.97 -12.40
N LEU A 211 -10.58 -0.47 -11.85
CA LEU A 211 -10.70 0.82 -11.17
C LEU A 211 -10.85 0.56 -9.68
N LEU A 212 -10.06 1.22 -8.86
CA LEU A 212 -10.00 1.03 -7.42
C LEU A 212 -10.03 2.38 -6.73
N ILE A 213 -11.12 2.67 -6.02
CA ILE A 213 -11.26 3.93 -5.28
C ILE A 213 -10.24 3.98 -4.15
N LYS A 214 -9.50 5.06 -4.09
CA LYS A 214 -8.52 5.40 -3.04
C LYS A 214 -8.85 6.74 -2.41
N LYS A 215 -8.18 7.07 -1.32
CA LYS A 215 -8.32 8.39 -0.67
C LYS A 215 -7.67 9.47 -1.54
N GLY A 216 -8.50 10.30 -2.16
CA GLY A 216 -8.07 11.43 -3.00
C GLY A 216 -7.81 11.11 -4.49
N TYR A 217 -7.87 9.84 -4.91
CA TYR A 217 -7.69 9.47 -6.32
C TYR A 217 -8.37 8.14 -6.65
N ILE A 218 -8.44 7.81 -7.93
CA ILE A 218 -8.83 6.48 -8.40
C ILE A 218 -7.60 5.80 -8.97
N GLU A 219 -7.27 4.60 -8.48
CA GLU A 219 -6.25 3.77 -9.10
C GLU A 219 -6.84 3.10 -10.35
N LEU A 220 -6.35 3.45 -11.53
CA LEU A 220 -6.56 2.69 -12.74
C LEU A 220 -5.40 1.72 -12.91
N ARG A 221 -5.69 0.44 -13.01
CA ARG A 221 -4.69 -0.62 -13.12
C ARG A 221 -4.96 -1.47 -14.34
N ILE A 222 -3.97 -1.59 -15.22
CA ILE A 222 -3.95 -2.58 -16.29
C ILE A 222 -2.95 -3.69 -15.94
N THR A 223 -3.35 -4.95 -16.11
CA THR A 223 -2.57 -6.11 -15.67
C THR A 223 -2.46 -7.11 -16.80
N ALA A 224 -1.24 -7.54 -17.10
CA ALA A 224 -0.97 -8.62 -18.05
C ALA A 224 -0.31 -9.82 -17.37
N LYS A 225 -0.68 -11.02 -17.81
CA LYS A 225 0.00 -12.27 -17.51
C LYS A 225 0.68 -12.77 -18.78
N ALA A 226 1.96 -13.14 -18.67
CA ALA A 226 2.77 -13.56 -19.81
C ALA A 226 3.85 -14.56 -19.40
N SER A 227 4.55 -15.14 -20.35
CA SER A 227 5.69 -16.04 -20.09
C SER A 227 6.94 -15.31 -19.63
N SER A 228 7.08 -14.01 -19.99
CA SER A 228 8.20 -13.14 -19.62
C SER A 228 7.76 -11.70 -19.39
N LEU A 229 8.61 -10.89 -18.73
CA LEU A 229 8.37 -9.46 -18.54
C LEU A 229 8.28 -8.70 -19.87
N ASP A 230 9.13 -9.03 -20.83
CA ASP A 230 9.13 -8.37 -22.15
C ASP A 230 7.83 -8.63 -22.91
N GLU A 231 7.30 -9.84 -22.82
CA GLU A 231 6.00 -10.17 -23.39
C GLU A 231 4.88 -9.44 -22.67
N ALA A 232 4.90 -9.38 -21.35
CA ALA A 232 3.93 -8.65 -20.56
C ALA A 232 3.93 -7.14 -20.90
N HIS A 233 5.11 -6.54 -21.05
CA HIS A 233 5.22 -5.13 -21.47
C HIS A 233 4.70 -4.92 -22.89
N ARG A 234 4.95 -5.84 -23.83
CA ARG A 234 4.37 -5.76 -25.18
C ARG A 234 2.84 -5.78 -25.19
N LEU A 235 2.23 -6.50 -24.25
CA LEU A 235 0.77 -6.50 -24.07
C LEU A 235 0.27 -5.21 -23.43
N LEU A 236 1.00 -4.64 -22.47
CA LEU A 236 0.59 -3.45 -21.72
C LEU A 236 0.79 -2.13 -22.47
N ASN A 237 1.86 -2.01 -23.25
CA ASN A 237 2.26 -0.74 -23.87
C ASN A 237 1.17 -0.11 -24.78
N PRO A 238 0.45 -0.86 -25.64
CA PRO A 238 -0.63 -0.27 -26.44
C PRO A 238 -1.76 0.31 -25.60
N TRP A 239 -2.05 -0.30 -24.45
CA TRP A 239 -3.07 0.18 -23.51
C TRP A 239 -2.57 1.41 -22.73
N ASP A 240 -1.29 1.43 -22.34
CA ASP A 240 -0.63 2.59 -21.71
C ASP A 240 -0.78 3.84 -22.59
N GLU A 241 -0.48 3.73 -23.89
CA GLU A 241 -0.60 4.83 -24.85
C GLU A 241 -2.04 5.36 -24.97
N ILE A 242 -3.01 4.44 -25.05
CA ILE A 242 -4.43 4.81 -25.12
C ILE A 242 -4.86 5.54 -23.83
N ILE A 243 -4.51 4.98 -22.66
CA ILE A 243 -4.88 5.53 -21.36
C ILE A 243 -4.28 6.92 -21.18
N ARG A 244 -2.99 7.09 -21.48
CA ARG A 244 -2.32 8.41 -21.39
C ARG A 244 -2.94 9.44 -22.29
N ARG A 245 -3.24 9.08 -23.53
CA ARG A 245 -3.90 10.00 -24.49
C ARG A 245 -5.30 10.41 -24.03
N ARG A 246 -6.08 9.48 -23.44
CA ARG A 246 -7.47 9.76 -23.02
C ARG A 246 -7.56 10.55 -21.73
N LEU A 247 -6.64 10.32 -20.80
CA LEU A 247 -6.72 10.90 -19.46
C LEU A 247 -5.82 12.12 -19.29
N GLY A 248 -4.71 12.21 -20.04
CA GLY A 248 -3.84 13.38 -20.01
C GLY A 248 -3.41 13.80 -18.62
N SER A 249 -3.65 15.06 -18.27
CA SER A 249 -3.31 15.65 -16.98
C SER A 249 -4.07 15.07 -15.78
N LEU A 250 -5.17 14.35 -16.00
CA LEU A 250 -5.84 13.61 -14.93
C LEU A 250 -4.97 12.51 -14.33
N ILE A 251 -3.96 12.01 -15.06
CA ILE A 251 -2.94 11.11 -14.52
C ILE A 251 -1.92 11.95 -13.76
N GLY A 252 -2.05 12.02 -12.44
CA GLY A 252 -1.10 12.74 -11.60
C GLY A 252 0.22 12.00 -11.41
N ARG A 253 0.19 10.65 -11.46
CA ARG A 253 1.39 9.82 -11.30
C ARG A 253 1.22 8.39 -11.82
N LYS A 254 2.34 7.69 -12.06
CA LYS A 254 2.38 6.21 -12.01
C LYS A 254 2.47 5.78 -10.55
N LEU A 255 1.77 4.72 -10.16
CA LEU A 255 1.69 4.25 -8.76
C LEU A 255 2.83 3.29 -8.37
N ASP A 256 4.01 3.45 -8.92
CA ASP A 256 5.27 2.87 -8.47
C ASP A 256 5.96 3.74 -7.41
N ILE A 257 5.69 5.05 -7.44
CA ILE A 257 6.11 6.03 -6.43
C ILE A 257 4.89 6.80 -5.88
N SER A 258 5.05 7.38 -4.70
CA SER A 258 3.99 8.17 -4.06
C SER A 258 3.82 9.56 -4.69
N MET A 259 2.71 10.27 -4.38
CA MET A 259 2.50 11.63 -4.88
C MET A 259 3.51 12.61 -4.30
N GLU A 260 3.86 12.44 -3.03
CA GLU A 260 4.90 13.23 -2.36
C GLU A 260 6.29 13.00 -2.95
N GLU A 261 6.63 11.77 -3.38
CA GLU A 261 7.88 11.48 -4.09
C GLU A 261 7.85 12.07 -5.51
N THR A 262 6.71 11.96 -6.22
CA THR A 262 6.54 12.57 -7.54
C THR A 262 6.78 14.07 -7.50
N LEU A 263 6.10 14.78 -6.58
CA LEU A 263 6.27 16.22 -6.40
C LEU A 263 7.69 16.56 -5.91
N GLY A 264 8.24 15.78 -4.98
CA GLY A 264 9.59 15.97 -4.48
C GLY A 264 10.66 15.90 -5.57
N ASN A 265 10.53 14.94 -6.50
CA ASN A 265 11.41 14.80 -7.66
C ASN A 265 11.28 16.02 -8.60
N THR A 266 10.06 16.42 -8.94
CA THR A 266 9.79 17.61 -9.76
C THR A 266 10.42 18.87 -9.17
N LEU A 267 10.32 19.06 -7.84
CA LEU A 267 10.91 20.22 -7.15
C LEU A 267 12.43 20.18 -7.14
N LYS A 268 13.04 19.01 -6.92
CA LYS A 268 14.50 18.82 -6.95
C LYS A 268 15.06 19.06 -8.35
N GLU A 269 14.44 18.51 -9.38
CA GLU A 269 14.85 18.71 -10.78
C GLU A 269 14.85 20.18 -11.20
N SER A 270 13.90 20.95 -10.70
CA SER A 270 13.80 22.39 -10.95
C SER A 270 14.56 23.26 -9.94
N SER A 271 15.24 22.66 -8.95
CA SER A 271 15.88 23.38 -7.82
C SER A 271 14.93 24.36 -7.13
N ALA A 272 13.65 23.98 -7.02
CA ALA A 272 12.60 24.83 -6.49
C ALA A 272 12.23 24.44 -5.05
N THR A 273 11.70 25.42 -4.31
CA THR A 273 11.28 25.24 -2.92
C THR A 273 9.77 25.39 -2.76
N ILE A 274 9.20 24.74 -1.76
CA ILE A 274 7.76 24.78 -1.47
C ILE A 274 7.48 25.05 0.01
N ALA A 275 6.37 25.76 0.27
CA ALA A 275 5.76 25.91 1.59
C ALA A 275 4.30 25.47 1.60
N THR A 276 3.75 25.20 2.80
CA THR A 276 2.34 24.84 2.98
C THR A 276 1.60 25.83 3.90
N ALA A 277 0.32 26.10 3.60
CA ALA A 277 -0.61 26.78 4.50
C ALA A 277 -1.83 25.90 4.74
N GLU A 278 -1.93 25.34 5.94
CA GLU A 278 -2.90 24.30 6.22
C GLU A 278 -3.96 24.73 7.23
N SER A 279 -5.22 24.53 6.87
CA SER A 279 -6.36 24.68 7.79
C SER A 279 -6.97 23.31 8.12
N CYS A 280 -7.84 22.76 7.27
CA CYS A 280 -8.52 21.49 7.54
C CYS A 280 -7.59 20.26 7.56
N THR A 281 -6.47 20.28 6.87
CA THR A 281 -5.47 19.20 6.85
C THR A 281 -4.54 19.21 8.06
N SER A 282 -4.31 20.40 8.65
CA SER A 282 -3.62 20.57 9.95
C SER A 282 -2.28 19.85 10.04
N GLY A 283 -1.40 20.06 9.06
CA GLY A 283 -0.04 19.50 9.00
C GLY A 283 0.10 18.21 8.18
N LEU A 284 -0.99 17.65 7.63
CA LEU A 284 -0.91 16.43 6.83
C LEU A 284 -0.15 16.64 5.51
N VAL A 285 -0.29 17.79 4.84
CA VAL A 285 0.44 18.08 3.60
C VAL A 285 1.94 18.14 3.89
N GLY A 286 2.33 18.88 4.93
CA GLY A 286 3.72 18.94 5.39
C GLY A 286 4.27 17.58 5.82
N LYS A 287 3.46 16.77 6.52
CA LYS A 287 3.82 15.39 6.88
C LYS A 287 4.10 14.55 5.62
N LEU A 288 3.24 14.59 4.61
CA LEU A 288 3.45 13.83 3.38
C LEU A 288 4.78 14.25 2.71
N LEU A 289 5.02 15.54 2.53
CA LEU A 289 6.27 16.03 1.95
C LEU A 289 7.51 15.56 2.73
N THR A 290 7.42 15.53 4.06
CA THR A 290 8.55 15.14 4.94
C THR A 290 8.70 13.63 5.12
N ASN A 291 7.79 12.80 4.64
CA ASN A 291 7.97 11.35 4.54
C ASN A 291 9.09 10.99 3.54
N VAL A 292 9.38 11.86 2.59
CA VAL A 292 10.40 11.64 1.56
C VAL A 292 11.78 12.03 2.10
N SER A 293 12.73 11.11 2.06
CA SER A 293 14.12 11.40 2.48
C SER A 293 14.73 12.49 1.61
N GLY A 294 15.40 13.45 2.24
CA GLY A 294 15.95 14.62 1.57
C GLY A 294 14.91 15.70 1.24
N SER A 295 13.76 15.70 1.90
CA SER A 295 12.75 16.76 1.75
C SER A 295 13.21 18.14 2.21
N SER A 296 14.24 18.22 3.07
CA SER A 296 14.88 19.48 3.48
C SER A 296 15.45 20.29 2.33
N ASP A 297 15.71 19.67 1.19
CA ASP A 297 16.23 20.35 0.00
C ASP A 297 15.17 21.23 -0.68
N TYR A 298 13.89 20.92 -0.49
CA TYR A 298 12.78 21.62 -1.17
C TYR A 298 11.66 22.09 -0.24
N TYR A 299 11.39 21.45 0.90
CA TYR A 299 10.32 21.86 1.82
C TYR A 299 10.88 22.78 2.91
N MET A 300 10.54 24.06 2.82
CA MET A 300 11.07 25.08 3.75
C MET A 300 10.25 25.23 5.02
N GLY A 301 8.99 24.76 5.02
CA GLY A 301 8.13 24.80 6.19
C GLY A 301 6.65 24.95 5.86
N GLY A 302 5.82 24.95 6.90
CA GLY A 302 4.38 25.09 6.78
C GLY A 302 3.76 25.86 7.92
N ILE A 303 2.68 26.57 7.64
CA ILE A 303 1.90 27.35 8.60
C ILE A 303 0.56 26.62 8.80
N ILE A 304 0.31 26.12 10.00
CA ILE A 304 -1.00 25.60 10.42
C ILE A 304 -1.86 26.79 10.84
N SER A 305 -2.67 27.30 9.91
CA SER A 305 -3.52 28.47 10.11
C SER A 305 -4.98 28.04 10.36
N TYR A 306 -5.23 27.41 11.53
CA TYR A 306 -6.53 26.82 11.82
C TYR A 306 -7.61 27.87 12.09
N SER A 307 -7.30 28.93 12.85
CA SER A 307 -8.21 30.06 13.10
C SER A 307 -8.12 31.15 12.04
N ASN A 308 -9.15 31.95 11.89
CA ASN A 308 -9.15 33.14 11.03
C ASN A 308 -8.10 34.17 11.48
N ASP A 309 -7.90 34.32 12.78
CA ASP A 309 -6.89 35.22 13.35
C ASP A 309 -5.46 34.83 12.88
N VAL A 310 -5.13 33.54 12.90
CA VAL A 310 -3.81 33.07 12.39
C VAL A 310 -3.72 33.26 10.87
N LYS A 311 -4.79 33.02 10.11
CA LYS A 311 -4.82 33.32 8.68
C LYS A 311 -4.50 34.78 8.40
N HIS A 312 -5.11 35.68 9.16
CA HIS A 312 -4.90 37.14 9.04
C HIS A 312 -3.50 37.54 9.47
N ARG A 313 -3.12 37.27 10.72
CA ARG A 313 -1.89 37.80 11.32
C ARG A 313 -0.61 37.16 10.75
N VAL A 314 -0.62 35.89 10.45
CA VAL A 314 0.60 35.17 10.02
C VAL A 314 0.69 35.10 8.51
N LEU A 315 -0.38 34.69 7.84
CA LEU A 315 -0.39 34.58 6.39
C LEU A 315 -0.73 35.90 5.69
N GLY A 316 -1.21 36.91 6.43
CA GLY A 316 -1.61 38.20 5.88
C GLY A 316 -2.86 38.11 4.99
N VAL A 317 -3.74 37.13 5.24
CA VAL A 317 -5.04 37.07 4.55
C VAL A 317 -5.84 38.34 4.92
N PRO A 318 -6.29 39.12 3.95
CA PRO A 318 -7.08 40.32 4.23
C PRO A 318 -8.34 40.00 5.05
N GLN A 319 -8.64 40.83 6.05
CA GLN A 319 -9.78 40.60 6.93
C GLN A 319 -11.10 40.69 6.17
N ASP A 320 -11.21 41.60 5.22
CA ASP A 320 -12.38 41.77 4.34
C ASP A 320 -12.69 40.51 3.52
N LEU A 321 -11.67 39.75 3.08
CA LEU A 321 -11.89 38.46 2.40
C LEU A 321 -12.47 37.43 3.36
N LEU A 322 -12.01 37.39 4.61
CA LEU A 322 -12.54 36.49 5.63
C LEU A 322 -13.99 36.83 6.00
N ASP A 323 -14.31 38.12 6.09
CA ASP A 323 -15.63 38.60 6.46
C ASP A 323 -16.65 38.44 5.31
N THR A 324 -16.22 38.66 4.07
CA THR A 324 -17.09 38.62 2.89
C THR A 324 -17.32 37.21 2.39
N TYR A 325 -16.25 36.40 2.25
CA TYR A 325 -16.30 35.09 1.61
C TYR A 325 -16.21 33.93 2.61
N GLY A 326 -15.82 34.21 3.86
CA GLY A 326 -15.55 33.22 4.88
C GLY A 326 -14.25 32.43 4.62
N ALA A 327 -13.77 31.73 5.64
CA ALA A 327 -12.51 31.00 5.59
C ALA A 327 -12.44 29.92 4.48
N VAL A 328 -13.58 29.30 4.15
CA VAL A 328 -13.69 28.25 3.13
C VAL A 328 -14.18 28.90 1.84
N SER A 329 -13.22 29.41 1.06
CA SER A 329 -13.49 30.10 -0.20
C SER A 329 -12.25 30.13 -1.11
N GLU A 330 -12.48 30.36 -2.39
CA GLU A 330 -11.42 30.51 -3.39
C GLU A 330 -10.43 31.63 -3.01
N GLN A 331 -10.98 32.79 -2.66
CA GLN A 331 -10.20 34.01 -2.36
C GLN A 331 -9.27 33.77 -1.16
N VAL A 332 -9.79 33.16 -0.10
CA VAL A 332 -9.01 32.85 1.10
C VAL A 332 -7.96 31.78 0.82
N ALA A 333 -8.29 30.75 0.04
CA ALA A 333 -7.31 29.74 -0.34
C ALA A 333 -6.12 30.35 -1.11
N LYS A 334 -6.39 31.20 -2.10
CA LYS A 334 -5.34 31.93 -2.84
C LYS A 334 -4.49 32.79 -1.92
N ALA A 335 -5.10 33.61 -1.08
CA ALA A 335 -4.39 34.48 -0.16
C ALA A 335 -3.55 33.71 0.86
N MET A 336 -4.03 32.55 1.32
CA MET A 336 -3.26 31.65 2.21
C MET A 336 -2.00 31.10 1.52
N ALA A 337 -2.11 30.65 0.26
CA ALA A 337 -0.96 30.17 -0.50
C ALA A 337 0.08 31.28 -0.73
N GLU A 338 -0.35 32.45 -1.16
CA GLU A 338 0.51 33.63 -1.33
C GLU A 338 1.19 34.04 -0.01
N GLY A 339 0.44 33.99 1.09
CA GLY A 339 0.97 34.25 2.42
C GLY A 339 2.06 33.26 2.82
N ALA A 340 1.86 31.96 2.61
CA ALA A 340 2.86 30.94 2.92
C ALA A 340 4.12 31.11 2.06
N LYS A 341 3.96 31.34 0.77
CA LYS A 341 5.08 31.62 -0.14
C LYS A 341 5.93 32.79 0.35
N ARG A 342 5.29 33.87 0.73
CA ARG A 342 5.96 35.08 1.25
C ARG A 342 6.67 34.81 2.59
N VAL A 343 5.97 34.22 3.54
CA VAL A 343 6.50 33.98 4.90
C VAL A 343 7.69 33.03 4.90
N CYS A 344 7.61 31.95 4.09
CA CYS A 344 8.68 30.96 4.00
C CYS A 344 9.71 31.27 2.90
N ASN A 345 9.52 32.34 2.14
CA ASN A 345 10.40 32.75 1.02
C ASN A 345 10.68 31.59 0.04
N THR A 346 9.62 30.97 -0.49
CA THR A 346 9.71 29.80 -1.36
C THR A 346 9.33 30.11 -2.81
N THR A 347 9.71 29.23 -3.74
CA THR A 347 9.32 29.30 -5.14
C THR A 347 7.83 29.08 -5.31
N TYR A 348 7.32 28.06 -4.61
CA TYR A 348 5.92 27.62 -4.65
C TYR A 348 5.31 27.56 -3.26
N ALA A 349 3.99 27.64 -3.20
CA ALA A 349 3.25 27.27 -2.00
C ALA A 349 1.87 26.70 -2.34
N VAL A 350 1.39 25.80 -1.48
CA VAL A 350 0.06 25.23 -1.57
C VAL A 350 -0.70 25.47 -0.26
N SER A 351 -1.99 25.76 -0.38
CA SER A 351 -2.87 25.93 0.78
C SER A 351 -4.08 25.00 0.73
N THR A 352 -4.62 24.72 1.90
CA THR A 352 -5.87 23.96 2.08
C THR A 352 -6.79 24.66 3.06
N THR A 353 -8.04 24.91 2.67
CA THR A 353 -9.09 25.38 3.58
C THR A 353 -10.40 24.67 3.25
N GLY A 354 -11.11 24.14 4.25
CA GLY A 354 -12.28 23.31 3.98
C GLY A 354 -13.01 22.84 5.22
N ILE A 355 -14.10 22.10 5.01
CA ILE A 355 -15.00 21.57 6.03
C ILE A 355 -14.85 20.05 6.08
N ALA A 356 -14.06 19.56 7.04
CA ALA A 356 -13.78 18.13 7.18
C ALA A 356 -14.87 17.35 7.94
N GLY A 357 -15.88 18.06 8.52
CA GLY A 357 -16.97 17.43 9.26
C GLY A 357 -16.55 16.87 10.65
N PRO A 358 -17.49 16.16 11.34
CA PRO A 358 -18.87 15.89 10.87
C PRO A 358 -19.79 17.10 10.88
N GLY A 359 -19.48 18.15 11.64
CA GLY A 359 -20.22 19.41 11.70
C GLY A 359 -19.62 20.52 10.83
N GLY A 360 -20.23 21.73 10.87
CA GLY A 360 -19.71 22.93 10.20
C GLY A 360 -20.13 23.09 8.73
N GLY A 361 -20.86 22.12 8.17
CA GLY A 361 -21.43 22.23 6.82
C GLY A 361 -22.70 23.09 6.78
N THR A 362 -22.90 23.75 5.64
CA THR A 362 -24.15 24.46 5.29
C THR A 362 -24.60 23.97 3.90
N PRO A 363 -25.84 24.29 3.45
CA PRO A 363 -26.28 23.95 2.09
C PRO A 363 -25.33 24.47 1.00
N ASP A 364 -24.79 25.68 1.15
CA ASP A 364 -23.87 26.29 0.18
C ASP A 364 -22.43 25.82 0.35
N LYS A 365 -22.03 25.40 1.54
CA LYS A 365 -20.70 24.89 1.88
C LYS A 365 -20.82 23.56 2.64
N PRO A 366 -21.07 22.46 1.93
CA PRO A 366 -21.29 21.16 2.58
C PRO A 366 -20.02 20.60 3.23
N VAL A 367 -20.19 19.64 4.14
CA VAL A 367 -19.07 18.80 4.61
C VAL A 367 -18.41 18.12 3.41
N GLY A 368 -17.09 18.15 3.37
CA GLY A 368 -16.28 17.66 2.26
C GLY A 368 -15.82 18.74 1.28
N LEU A 369 -16.41 19.94 1.32
CA LEU A 369 -15.92 21.06 0.50
C LEU A 369 -14.54 21.49 0.98
N VAL A 370 -13.57 21.42 0.05
CA VAL A 370 -12.19 21.91 0.27
C VAL A 370 -11.76 22.76 -0.91
N TRP A 371 -11.17 23.91 -0.59
CA TRP A 371 -10.47 24.76 -1.53
C TRP A 371 -8.96 24.61 -1.37
N PHE A 372 -8.27 24.63 -2.50
CA PHE A 372 -6.82 24.51 -2.62
C PHE A 372 -6.31 25.76 -3.33
N GLY A 373 -5.42 26.51 -2.70
CA GLY A 373 -4.68 27.58 -3.36
C GLY A 373 -3.31 27.07 -3.77
N VAL A 374 -2.89 27.38 -4.99
CA VAL A 374 -1.58 27.01 -5.52
C VAL A 374 -0.94 28.27 -6.10
N THR A 375 0.27 28.60 -5.67
CA THR A 375 0.98 29.80 -6.13
C THR A 375 2.43 29.50 -6.51
N GLY A 376 2.94 30.23 -7.47
CA GLY A 376 4.29 30.08 -7.98
C GLY A 376 4.73 31.30 -8.81
N PRO A 377 5.77 31.16 -9.66
CA PRO A 377 6.26 32.23 -10.50
C PRO A 377 5.23 32.72 -11.53
N TYR A 378 4.25 31.91 -11.88
CA TYR A 378 3.25 32.19 -12.91
C TYR A 378 1.89 32.67 -12.35
N GLY A 379 1.86 33.11 -11.09
CA GLY A 379 0.67 33.59 -10.42
C GLY A 379 0.00 32.56 -9.52
N THR A 380 -1.24 32.83 -9.11
CA THR A 380 -1.98 32.05 -8.15
C THR A 380 -3.27 31.51 -8.75
N VAL A 381 -3.51 30.23 -8.61
CA VAL A 381 -4.73 29.55 -9.02
C VAL A 381 -5.41 28.87 -7.82
N ALA A 382 -6.68 28.54 -7.95
CA ALA A 382 -7.37 27.74 -6.94
C ALA A 382 -8.14 26.60 -7.59
N HIS A 383 -8.23 25.50 -6.85
CA HIS A 383 -9.04 24.32 -7.19
C HIS A 383 -10.03 24.06 -6.08
N LYS A 384 -11.10 23.36 -6.41
CA LYS A 384 -12.17 23.00 -5.46
C LYS A 384 -12.52 21.53 -5.60
N ALA A 385 -12.65 20.82 -4.47
CA ALA A 385 -13.18 19.46 -4.46
C ALA A 385 -14.28 19.31 -3.41
N ASN A 386 -15.25 18.41 -3.68
CA ASN A 386 -16.23 17.93 -2.74
C ASN A 386 -15.87 16.49 -2.37
N LEU A 387 -15.17 16.31 -1.25
CA LEU A 387 -14.63 15.05 -0.80
C LEU A 387 -15.68 14.25 -0.01
N ILE A 388 -15.63 12.93 -0.12
CA ILE A 388 -16.58 12.00 0.50
C ILE A 388 -15.84 11.16 1.54
N GLY A 389 -16.53 10.83 2.63
CA GLY A 389 -16.01 9.98 3.70
C GLY A 389 -16.15 10.62 5.08
N ASN A 390 -15.54 10.00 6.07
CA ASN A 390 -15.46 10.56 7.41
C ASN A 390 -14.40 11.68 7.48
N ARG A 391 -14.29 12.32 8.65
CA ARG A 391 -13.35 13.45 8.86
C ARG A 391 -11.90 13.12 8.45
N GLU A 392 -11.43 11.92 8.80
CA GLU A 392 -10.06 11.49 8.50
C GLU A 392 -9.88 11.25 6.99
N ASP A 393 -10.88 10.63 6.33
CA ASP A 393 -10.86 10.39 4.89
C ASP A 393 -10.82 11.70 4.11
N ILE A 394 -11.63 12.69 4.50
CA ILE A 394 -11.65 14.02 3.88
C ILE A 394 -10.29 14.72 4.03
N ARG A 395 -9.70 14.69 5.23
CA ARG A 395 -8.40 15.32 5.49
C ARG A 395 -7.26 14.66 4.70
N GLN A 396 -7.23 13.32 4.65
CA GLN A 396 -6.23 12.57 3.88
C GLN A 396 -6.37 12.82 2.38
N SER A 397 -7.59 12.76 1.86
CA SER A 397 -7.87 13.08 0.44
C SER A 397 -7.49 14.51 0.09
N ALA A 398 -7.76 15.47 0.98
CA ALA A 398 -7.38 16.86 0.79
C ALA A 398 -5.85 17.04 0.75
N ALA A 399 -5.12 16.32 1.60
CA ALA A 399 -3.67 16.38 1.58
C ALA A 399 -3.06 15.81 0.28
N GLU A 400 -3.57 14.67 -0.18
CA GLU A 400 -3.17 14.05 -1.45
C GLU A 400 -3.46 14.96 -2.65
N LEU A 401 -4.67 15.55 -2.71
CA LEU A 401 -5.05 16.47 -3.77
C LEU A 401 -4.24 17.78 -3.76
N ALA A 402 -3.84 18.27 -2.61
CA ALA A 402 -3.00 19.45 -2.53
C ALA A 402 -1.65 19.23 -3.23
N LEU A 403 -1.04 18.05 -3.04
CA LEU A 403 0.19 17.67 -3.72
C LEU A 403 -0.02 17.49 -5.23
N TYR A 404 -1.13 16.86 -5.62
CA TYR A 404 -1.49 16.69 -7.03
C TYR A 404 -1.66 18.03 -7.74
N TYR A 405 -2.45 18.98 -7.20
CA TYR A 405 -2.67 20.29 -7.83
C TYR A 405 -1.38 21.13 -7.90
N MET A 406 -0.50 20.98 -6.92
CA MET A 406 0.83 21.62 -7.00
C MET A 406 1.67 21.02 -8.11
N ASN A 407 1.73 19.69 -8.21
CA ASN A 407 2.47 19.01 -9.27
C ASN A 407 1.91 19.35 -10.66
N LEU A 408 0.59 19.37 -10.81
CA LEU A 408 -0.10 19.78 -12.03
C LEU A 408 0.26 21.23 -12.43
N TYR A 409 0.23 22.15 -11.46
CA TYR A 409 0.59 23.55 -11.70
C TYR A 409 2.02 23.70 -12.22
N ILE A 410 2.97 22.96 -11.64
CA ILE A 410 4.38 23.02 -12.06
C ILE A 410 4.51 22.46 -13.49
N GLN A 411 3.89 21.34 -13.80
CA GLN A 411 3.95 20.72 -15.12
C GLN A 411 3.31 21.58 -16.22
N GLU A 412 2.10 22.09 -16.01
CA GLU A 412 1.39 22.88 -17.01
C GLU A 412 2.04 24.26 -17.31
N LYS A 413 2.80 24.79 -16.36
CA LYS A 413 3.42 26.12 -16.49
C LYS A 413 4.92 26.03 -16.78
N GLY A 414 5.57 24.88 -16.46
CA GLY A 414 6.98 24.66 -16.77
C GLY A 414 7.26 24.38 -18.24
N ASP A 415 6.25 23.97 -19.01
CA ASP A 415 6.32 23.72 -20.46
C ASP A 415 6.12 25.00 -21.32
N LYS A 416 6.00 26.19 -20.69
CA LYS A 416 5.87 27.49 -21.34
C LYS A 416 7.11 28.37 -21.10
#